data_c80347c98600b37624e63e63067c680e
#
_entry.id   c80347c98600b37624e63e63067c680e
#
_cell.length_a   1.000
_cell.length_b   1.000
_cell.length_c   1.000
_cell.angle_alpha   90.00
_cell.angle_beta   90.00
_cell.angle_gamma   90.00
#
_symmetry.space_group_name_H-M   'P 1'
#
loop_
_entity.id
_entity.type
_entity.pdbx_description
1 polymer ?
#
loop_
_entity_poly.entity_id
_entity_poly.type
_entity_poly.pdbx_seq_one_letter_code
_entity_poly.pdbx_strand_id
1 'polypeptide(L)'
;SLFNSTSAEGCIAIMGPNSRELLQSLTDTDLSNENLPFASVCDLEIGMATVRAHRITYVGELGWELYFPIEFSNYIAELIESTGKQFSLKLCGMHSVDSCRIEKAYRHFGHDITDEDHVLDAGLGFVVKLDKNPSKYGTFIGYDAVKKRQFSGCKKRVMQFLLTNPDVMLYHNEPILKNGEIIGYLSSGAYGHTLGGAVGLGYIDCLSNETEED
;
A
#
# COMPACT_ATOMS: atom_id res chain seq x y z
N SER A 1 4.73 22.68 15.51
CA SER A 1 6.07 22.10 15.72
C SER A 1 6.15 20.78 15.01
N LEU A 2 7.30 20.46 14.45
CA LEU A 2 7.63 19.18 13.85
C LEU A 2 8.56 18.42 14.80
N PHE A 3 8.28 17.14 15.01
CA PHE A 3 9.08 16.27 15.87
C PHE A 3 9.51 15.03 15.09
N ASN A 4 10.79 14.69 15.09
CA ASN A 4 11.30 13.47 14.47
C ASN A 4 11.35 12.35 15.50
N SER A 5 10.49 11.34 15.34
CA SER A 5 10.39 10.15 16.20
C SER A 5 10.93 8.87 15.55
N THR A 6 11.67 8.97 14.46
CA THR A 6 12.10 7.81 13.64
C THR A 6 12.81 6.71 14.45
N SER A 7 13.64 7.08 15.44
CA SER A 7 14.36 6.11 16.28
C SER A 7 13.65 5.80 17.61
N ALA A 8 12.48 6.38 17.83
CA ALA A 8 11.75 6.22 19.09
C ALA A 8 10.67 5.13 19.03
N GLU A 9 10.21 4.77 17.83
CA GLU A 9 9.15 3.79 17.62
C GLU A 9 9.61 2.65 16.72
N GLY A 10 9.23 1.42 17.08
CA GLY A 10 9.27 0.25 16.22
C GLY A 10 7.94 0.08 15.48
N CYS A 11 7.97 -0.61 14.34
CA CYS A 11 6.78 -0.98 13.59
C CYS A 11 6.82 -2.45 13.19
N ILE A 12 5.74 -3.18 13.47
CA ILE A 12 5.53 -4.56 13.00
C ILE A 12 4.20 -4.62 12.26
N ALA A 13 4.20 -5.19 11.07
CA ALA A 13 2.98 -5.47 10.31
C ALA A 13 2.55 -6.92 10.53
N ILE A 14 1.27 -7.13 10.91
CA ILE A 14 0.62 -8.44 10.99
C ILE A 14 -0.47 -8.44 9.92
N MET A 15 -0.32 -9.26 8.89
CA MET A 15 -1.23 -9.29 7.76
C MET A 15 -1.54 -10.73 7.35
N GLY A 16 -2.74 -10.98 6.86
CA GLY A 16 -3.22 -12.29 6.44
C GLY A 16 -4.57 -12.67 7.06
N PRO A 17 -5.19 -13.76 6.60
CA PRO A 17 -6.56 -14.12 7.02
C PRO A 17 -6.70 -14.37 8.53
N ASN A 18 -5.67 -14.92 9.18
CA ASN A 18 -5.68 -15.22 10.62
C ASN A 18 -5.13 -14.08 11.48
N SER A 19 -4.81 -12.93 10.89
CA SER A 19 -4.18 -11.80 11.61
C SER A 19 -5.06 -11.24 12.74
N ARG A 20 -6.39 -11.25 12.58
CA ARG A 20 -7.33 -10.82 13.63
C ARG A 20 -7.30 -11.76 14.83
N GLU A 21 -7.41 -13.06 14.58
CA GLU A 21 -7.42 -14.07 15.64
C GLU A 21 -6.11 -14.04 16.43
N LEU A 22 -4.99 -13.91 15.74
CA LEU A 22 -3.69 -13.74 16.38
C LEU A 22 -3.66 -12.47 17.25
N LEU A 23 -3.99 -11.31 16.68
CA LEU A 23 -3.89 -10.05 17.43
C LEU A 23 -4.91 -10.00 18.57
N GLN A 24 -6.13 -10.51 18.37
CA GLN A 24 -7.16 -10.60 19.41
C GLN A 24 -6.74 -11.47 20.60
N SER A 25 -5.90 -12.49 20.36
CA SER A 25 -5.38 -13.32 21.47
C SER A 25 -4.33 -12.61 22.34
N LEU A 26 -3.86 -11.45 21.92
CA LEU A 26 -2.84 -10.65 22.60
C LEU A 26 -3.41 -9.42 23.31
N THR A 27 -4.69 -9.10 23.13
CA THR A 27 -5.33 -7.91 23.70
C THR A 27 -6.79 -8.18 24.05
N ASP A 28 -7.29 -7.52 25.10
CA ASP A 28 -8.70 -7.55 25.48
C ASP A 28 -9.57 -6.58 24.66
N THR A 29 -8.94 -5.67 23.90
CA THR A 29 -9.65 -4.72 23.04
C THR A 29 -10.32 -5.45 21.88
N ASP A 30 -11.60 -5.18 21.63
CA ASP A 30 -12.35 -5.78 20.53
C ASP A 30 -11.89 -5.26 19.17
N LEU A 31 -11.32 -6.15 18.37
CA LEU A 31 -10.79 -5.88 17.02
C LEU A 31 -11.79 -6.21 15.91
N SER A 32 -13.07 -6.32 16.23
CA SER A 32 -14.13 -6.53 15.22
C SER A 32 -14.19 -5.38 14.21
N ASN A 33 -14.90 -5.62 13.09
CA ASN A 33 -15.10 -4.56 12.09
C ASN A 33 -15.94 -3.40 12.61
N GLU A 34 -16.82 -3.68 13.57
CA GLU A 34 -17.72 -2.72 14.19
C GLU A 34 -16.93 -1.74 15.07
N ASN A 35 -15.98 -2.25 15.85
CA ASN A 35 -15.23 -1.44 16.83
C ASN A 35 -13.92 -0.88 16.24
N LEU A 36 -13.28 -1.63 15.34
CA LEU A 36 -12.06 -1.18 14.65
C LEU A 36 -12.20 -1.35 13.13
N PRO A 37 -12.96 -0.47 12.45
CA PRO A 37 -13.14 -0.54 11.00
C PRO A 37 -11.85 -0.22 10.23
N PHE A 38 -11.82 -0.57 8.94
CA PHE A 38 -10.68 -0.25 8.06
C PHE A 38 -10.34 1.25 8.10
N ALA A 39 -9.05 1.55 8.06
CA ALA A 39 -8.47 2.90 8.17
C ALA A 39 -8.68 3.59 9.53
N SER A 40 -9.02 2.83 10.58
CA SER A 40 -9.07 3.32 11.96
C SER A 40 -7.77 3.05 12.72
N VAL A 41 -7.62 3.74 13.84
CA VAL A 41 -6.47 3.65 14.75
C VAL A 41 -6.98 3.54 16.18
N CYS A 42 -6.37 2.68 16.96
CA CYS A 42 -6.58 2.63 18.41
C CYS A 42 -5.30 2.24 19.13
N ASP A 43 -5.24 2.52 20.42
CA ASP A 43 -4.20 2.00 21.30
C ASP A 43 -4.66 0.64 21.88
N LEU A 44 -3.74 -0.33 21.86
CA LEU A 44 -3.92 -1.68 22.40
C LEU A 44 -2.92 -1.92 23.52
N GLU A 45 -3.36 -2.59 24.55
CA GLU A 45 -2.45 -3.17 25.54
C GLU A 45 -2.05 -4.57 25.04
N ILE A 46 -0.76 -4.76 24.73
CA ILE A 46 -0.17 -6.04 24.30
C ILE A 46 0.91 -6.41 25.31
N GLY A 47 0.58 -7.31 26.22
CA GLY A 47 1.45 -7.66 27.34
C GLY A 47 1.79 -6.45 28.20
N MET A 48 3.06 -6.02 28.21
CA MET A 48 3.54 -4.87 28.98
C MET A 48 3.64 -3.58 28.18
N ALA A 49 3.22 -3.57 26.93
CA ALA A 49 3.39 -2.43 26.04
C ALA A 49 2.06 -1.87 25.57
N THR A 50 1.95 -0.54 25.55
CA THR A 50 0.88 0.15 24.82
C THR A 50 1.32 0.28 23.37
N VAL A 51 0.52 -0.25 22.45
CA VAL A 51 0.78 -0.36 21.02
C VAL A 51 -0.29 0.39 20.26
N ARG A 52 0.10 1.33 19.42
CA ARG A 52 -0.82 2.01 18.50
C ARG A 52 -1.03 1.14 17.25
N ALA A 53 -2.22 0.59 17.12
CA ALA A 53 -2.61 -0.28 16.02
C ALA A 53 -3.37 0.49 14.94
N HIS A 54 -2.83 0.48 13.73
CA HIS A 54 -3.47 1.03 12.54
C HIS A 54 -4.07 -0.11 11.73
N ARG A 55 -5.38 -0.10 11.54
CA ARG A 55 -6.03 -1.10 10.71
C ARG A 55 -5.89 -0.76 9.23
N ILE A 56 -4.75 -1.09 8.67
CA ILE A 56 -4.37 -0.90 7.26
C ILE A 56 -3.61 -2.12 6.77
N THR A 57 -3.47 -2.21 5.45
CA THR A 57 -2.71 -3.28 4.81
C THR A 57 -1.95 -2.75 3.60
N TYR A 58 -0.78 -3.31 3.37
CA TYR A 58 -0.02 -3.07 2.15
C TYR A 58 0.07 -4.32 1.26
N VAL A 59 -0.50 -5.43 1.69
CA VAL A 59 -0.49 -6.70 0.95
C VAL A 59 -1.87 -7.13 0.45
N GLY A 60 -2.90 -6.30 0.71
CA GLY A 60 -4.26 -6.57 0.27
C GLY A 60 -5.02 -7.60 1.07
N GLU A 61 -4.44 -8.08 2.17
CA GLU A 61 -5.07 -8.97 3.13
C GLU A 61 -5.56 -8.20 4.36
N LEU A 62 -6.35 -8.83 5.21
CA LEU A 62 -6.67 -8.31 6.54
C LEU A 62 -5.38 -8.03 7.29
N GLY A 63 -5.26 -6.88 7.98
CA GLY A 63 -4.03 -6.59 8.68
C GLY A 63 -4.02 -5.34 9.53
N TRP A 64 -2.94 -5.22 10.28
CA TRP A 64 -2.62 -4.09 11.13
C TRP A 64 -1.14 -3.77 11.05
N GLU A 65 -0.81 -2.48 11.14
CA GLU A 65 0.52 -2.00 11.49
C GLU A 65 0.52 -1.60 12.96
N LEU A 66 1.47 -2.14 13.71
CA LEU A 66 1.63 -1.96 15.15
C LEU A 66 2.82 -1.07 15.42
N TYR A 67 2.58 0.10 16.00
CA TYR A 67 3.61 1.06 16.39
C TYR A 67 3.76 1.08 17.90
N PHE A 68 4.98 0.96 18.40
CA PHE A 68 5.28 0.87 19.82
C PHE A 68 6.64 1.50 20.14
N PRO A 69 6.90 1.88 21.40
CA PRO A 69 8.20 2.37 21.82
C PRO A 69 9.31 1.37 21.50
N ILE A 70 10.42 1.84 20.95
CA ILE A 70 11.49 0.99 20.39
C ILE A 70 12.07 -0.02 21.38
N GLU A 71 12.08 0.31 22.67
CA GLU A 71 12.54 -0.55 23.75
C GLU A 71 11.74 -1.85 23.90
N PHE A 72 10.48 -1.88 23.43
CA PHE A 72 9.65 -3.07 23.44
C PHE A 72 9.79 -3.95 22.21
N SER A 73 10.66 -3.60 21.23
CA SER A 73 10.72 -4.28 19.92
C SER A 73 10.96 -5.78 20.04
N ASN A 74 11.96 -6.21 20.82
CA ASN A 74 12.23 -7.63 21.00
C ASN A 74 11.09 -8.34 21.73
N TYR A 75 10.56 -7.71 22.77
CA TYR A 75 9.46 -8.28 23.57
C TYR A 75 8.21 -8.50 22.72
N ILE A 76 7.80 -7.49 21.94
CA ILE A 76 6.62 -7.57 21.08
C ILE A 76 6.84 -8.59 19.95
N ALA A 77 8.01 -8.60 19.33
CA ALA A 77 8.33 -9.56 18.27
C ALA A 77 8.29 -11.01 18.77
N GLU A 78 8.92 -11.30 19.90
CA GLU A 78 8.93 -12.63 20.52
C GLU A 78 7.53 -13.07 20.96
N LEU A 79 6.74 -12.16 21.51
CA LEU A 79 5.37 -12.43 21.93
C LEU A 79 4.47 -12.76 20.74
N ILE A 80 4.54 -11.98 19.66
CA ILE A 80 3.80 -12.22 18.42
C ILE A 80 4.25 -13.54 17.78
N GLU A 81 5.55 -13.80 17.69
CA GLU A 81 6.07 -15.01 17.07
C GLU A 81 5.71 -16.27 17.86
N SER A 82 5.82 -16.23 19.19
CA SER A 82 5.47 -17.38 20.05
C SER A 82 3.98 -17.70 19.99
N THR A 83 3.12 -16.69 20.11
CA THR A 83 1.67 -16.83 20.05
C THR A 83 1.22 -17.20 18.63
N GLY A 84 1.87 -16.63 17.61
CA GLY A 84 1.51 -16.80 16.21
C GLY A 84 1.65 -18.23 15.68
N LYS A 85 2.41 -19.10 16.35
CA LYS A 85 2.61 -20.50 15.93
C LYS A 85 1.28 -21.25 15.75
N GLN A 86 0.32 -21.05 16.65
CA GLN A 86 -1.01 -21.68 16.57
C GLN A 86 -1.89 -21.10 15.46
N PHE A 87 -1.56 -19.91 14.94
CA PHE A 87 -2.28 -19.23 13.85
C PHE A 87 -1.56 -19.36 12.49
N SER A 88 -0.55 -20.24 12.41
CA SER A 88 0.25 -20.46 11.20
C SER A 88 1.05 -19.21 10.76
N LEU A 89 1.46 -18.38 11.72
CA LEU A 89 2.31 -17.22 11.45
C LEU A 89 3.57 -17.62 10.68
N LYS A 90 3.94 -16.82 9.68
CA LYS A 90 5.20 -16.92 8.95
C LYS A 90 5.87 -15.55 8.92
N LEU A 91 7.17 -15.54 9.13
CA LEU A 91 7.98 -14.35 8.86
C LEU A 91 8.13 -14.19 7.35
N CYS A 92 7.81 -13.02 6.84
CA CYS A 92 7.80 -12.71 5.41
C CYS A 92 8.88 -11.67 5.08
N GLY A 93 9.60 -11.90 3.98
CA GLY A 93 10.56 -10.94 3.44
C GLY A 93 9.93 -9.96 2.43
N MET A 94 10.71 -8.97 2.00
CA MET A 94 10.26 -7.92 1.09
C MET A 94 9.73 -8.46 -0.26
N HIS A 95 10.30 -9.53 -0.80
CA HIS A 95 9.79 -10.13 -2.04
C HIS A 95 8.36 -10.65 -1.92
N SER A 96 7.99 -11.19 -0.74
CA SER A 96 6.59 -11.60 -0.49
C SER A 96 5.68 -10.38 -0.41
N VAL A 97 6.13 -9.30 0.22
CA VAL A 97 5.40 -8.03 0.28
C VAL A 97 5.18 -7.48 -1.12
N ASP A 98 6.24 -7.43 -1.95
CA ASP A 98 6.15 -6.93 -3.32
C ASP A 98 5.19 -7.76 -4.18
N SER A 99 5.27 -9.08 -4.13
CA SER A 99 4.33 -9.95 -4.83
C SER A 99 2.86 -9.64 -4.46
N CYS A 100 2.57 -9.57 -3.16
CA CYS A 100 1.20 -9.32 -2.69
C CYS A 100 0.72 -7.89 -3.01
N ARG A 101 1.56 -6.86 -2.81
CA ARG A 101 1.16 -5.47 -3.01
C ARG A 101 0.91 -5.15 -4.50
N ILE A 102 1.70 -5.76 -5.41
CA ILE A 102 1.55 -5.56 -6.86
C ILE A 102 0.22 -6.16 -7.34
N GLU A 103 -0.21 -7.30 -6.81
CA GLU A 103 -1.52 -7.87 -7.13
C GLU A 103 -2.69 -6.92 -6.84
N LYS A 104 -2.51 -6.01 -5.86
CA LYS A 104 -3.48 -4.98 -5.48
C LYS A 104 -3.20 -3.62 -6.10
N ALA A 105 -2.22 -3.56 -7.00
CA ALA A 105 -1.74 -2.31 -7.57
C ALA A 105 -1.35 -1.25 -6.52
N TYR A 106 -0.90 -1.66 -5.33
CA TYR A 106 -0.39 -0.72 -4.33
C TYR A 106 0.99 -0.22 -4.75
N ARG A 107 1.13 1.11 -4.84
CA ARG A 107 2.34 1.78 -5.32
C ARG A 107 3.39 1.79 -4.23
N HIS A 108 4.63 1.58 -4.64
CA HIS A 108 5.80 1.67 -3.80
C HIS A 108 6.50 3.01 -4.06
N PHE A 109 6.59 3.87 -3.03
CA PHE A 109 7.33 5.12 -3.15
C PHE A 109 8.83 4.84 -3.35
N GLY A 110 9.40 5.48 -4.37
CA GLY A 110 10.78 5.24 -4.80
C GLY A 110 10.91 4.21 -5.94
N HIS A 111 9.82 3.50 -6.29
CA HIS A 111 9.77 2.58 -7.42
C HIS A 111 8.65 2.97 -8.41
N ASP A 112 7.38 2.84 -7.98
CA ASP A 112 6.22 3.13 -8.83
C ASP A 112 5.86 4.61 -8.84
N ILE A 113 6.17 5.31 -7.78
CA ILE A 113 5.93 6.75 -7.62
C ILE A 113 7.12 7.42 -6.94
N THR A 114 7.37 8.67 -7.34
CA THR A 114 8.38 9.54 -6.76
C THR A 114 7.79 10.93 -6.49
N ASP A 115 8.60 11.85 -5.99
CA ASP A 115 8.24 13.26 -5.83
C ASP A 115 8.07 14.00 -7.18
N GLU A 116 8.51 13.41 -8.28
CA GLU A 116 8.30 13.93 -9.64
C GLU A 116 6.97 13.50 -10.26
N ASP A 117 6.28 12.52 -9.66
CA ASP A 117 5.04 11.99 -10.21
C ASP A 117 3.82 12.76 -9.71
N HIS A 118 2.94 13.11 -10.64
CA HIS A 118 1.69 13.76 -10.27
C HIS A 118 0.69 12.75 -9.69
N VAL A 119 0.04 13.12 -8.59
CA VAL A 119 -0.90 12.25 -7.85
C VAL A 119 -2.00 11.65 -8.72
N LEU A 120 -2.50 12.37 -9.74
CA LEU A 120 -3.52 11.88 -10.67
C LEU A 120 -2.94 10.90 -11.68
N ASP A 121 -1.72 11.13 -12.17
CA ASP A 121 -1.01 10.22 -13.08
C ASP A 121 -0.69 8.89 -12.37
N ALA A 122 -0.41 8.95 -11.08
CA ALA A 122 -0.19 7.79 -10.23
C ALA A 122 -1.49 7.02 -9.88
N GLY A 123 -2.66 7.46 -10.35
CA GLY A 123 -3.94 6.84 -10.03
C GLY A 123 -4.36 7.00 -8.55
N LEU A 124 -3.83 8.01 -7.86
CA LEU A 124 -4.11 8.29 -6.45
C LEU A 124 -5.07 9.47 -6.25
N GLY A 125 -5.87 9.80 -7.27
CA GLY A 125 -6.84 10.90 -7.20
C GLY A 125 -7.86 10.75 -6.08
N PHE A 126 -8.19 9.53 -5.68
CA PHE A 126 -9.14 9.24 -4.60
C PHE A 126 -8.68 9.75 -3.22
N VAL A 127 -7.38 9.94 -2.99
CA VAL A 127 -6.85 10.49 -1.72
C VAL A 127 -6.89 12.01 -1.70
N VAL A 128 -7.13 12.66 -2.85
CA VAL A 128 -7.12 14.11 -2.97
C VAL A 128 -8.54 14.65 -2.81
N LYS A 129 -8.78 15.47 -1.79
CA LYS A 129 -10.11 16.03 -1.48
C LYS A 129 -10.32 17.38 -2.16
N LEU A 130 -10.48 17.37 -3.48
CA LEU A 130 -10.78 18.57 -4.28
C LEU A 130 -12.22 19.12 -4.07
N ASP A 131 -13.11 18.29 -3.59
CA ASP A 131 -14.50 18.59 -3.29
C ASP A 131 -14.73 19.30 -1.94
N LYS A 132 -13.68 19.38 -1.09
CA LYS A 132 -13.76 20.16 0.15
C LYS A 132 -14.09 21.60 -0.12
N ASN A 133 -15.06 22.15 0.64
CA ASN A 133 -15.38 23.57 0.57
C ASN A 133 -14.18 24.40 1.05
N PRO A 134 -13.48 25.15 0.16
CA PRO A 134 -12.29 25.91 0.52
C PRO A 134 -12.55 27.01 1.55
N SER A 135 -13.77 27.61 1.51
CA SER A 135 -14.16 28.66 2.45
C SER A 135 -14.32 28.15 3.89
N LYS A 136 -14.62 26.85 4.05
CA LYS A 136 -14.81 26.24 5.38
C LYS A 136 -13.55 25.57 5.91
N TYR A 137 -12.78 24.89 5.06
CA TYR A 137 -11.67 24.03 5.46
C TYR A 137 -10.31 24.50 4.96
N GLY A 138 -10.26 25.58 4.17
CA GLY A 138 -9.06 26.03 3.47
C GLY A 138 -8.69 25.09 2.31
N THR A 139 -7.54 25.36 1.73
CA THR A 139 -6.93 24.52 0.68
C THR A 139 -5.64 23.89 1.20
N PHE A 140 -5.15 22.85 0.51
CA PHE A 140 -3.85 22.27 0.77
C PHE A 140 -2.80 22.84 -0.20
N ILE A 141 -1.51 22.70 0.14
CA ILE A 141 -0.42 23.13 -0.75
C ILE A 141 -0.51 22.31 -2.06
N GLY A 142 -0.55 22.99 -3.20
CA GLY A 142 -0.69 22.38 -4.52
C GLY A 142 -2.14 22.19 -5.00
N TYR A 143 -3.17 22.64 -4.25
CA TYR A 143 -4.59 22.50 -4.61
C TYR A 143 -4.88 22.98 -6.04
N ASP A 144 -4.45 24.20 -6.39
CA ASP A 144 -4.71 24.78 -7.72
C ASP A 144 -3.99 24.01 -8.84
N ALA A 145 -2.80 23.49 -8.57
CA ALA A 145 -2.04 22.69 -9.52
C ALA A 145 -2.77 21.36 -9.81
N VAL A 146 -3.23 20.67 -8.78
CA VAL A 146 -3.98 19.41 -8.93
C VAL A 146 -5.31 19.66 -9.64
N LYS A 147 -6.02 20.72 -9.28
CA LYS A 147 -7.27 21.10 -9.93
C LYS A 147 -7.08 21.42 -11.41
N LYS A 148 -6.02 22.17 -11.75
CA LYS A 148 -5.65 22.46 -13.14
C LYS A 148 -5.34 21.16 -13.91
N ARG A 149 -4.59 20.23 -13.29
CA ARG A 149 -4.24 18.94 -13.89
C ARG A 149 -5.49 18.08 -14.16
N GLN A 150 -6.44 18.08 -13.24
CA GLN A 150 -7.72 17.38 -13.42
C GLN A 150 -8.48 17.85 -14.67
N PHE A 151 -8.46 19.16 -14.97
CA PHE A 151 -9.09 19.69 -16.18
C PHE A 151 -8.29 19.44 -17.47
N SER A 152 -6.96 19.45 -17.39
CA SER A 152 -6.10 19.29 -18.58
C SER A 152 -5.88 17.83 -18.98
N GLY A 153 -6.32 16.89 -18.15
CA GLY A 153 -6.09 15.45 -18.34
C GLY A 153 -4.66 15.00 -17.96
N CYS A 154 -4.48 13.70 -17.88
CA CYS A 154 -3.19 13.08 -17.57
C CYS A 154 -2.37 12.94 -18.86
N LYS A 155 -1.04 13.12 -18.76
CA LYS A 155 -0.10 12.86 -19.87
C LYS A 155 0.41 11.42 -19.85
N LYS A 156 0.48 10.83 -18.66
CA LYS A 156 0.84 9.43 -18.41
C LYS A 156 -0.08 8.89 -17.33
N ARG A 157 -0.21 7.58 -17.26
CA ARG A 157 -1.03 6.91 -16.23
C ARG A 157 -0.34 5.63 -15.79
N VAL A 158 -0.35 5.39 -14.49
CA VAL A 158 0.06 4.08 -13.97
C VAL A 158 -1.02 3.05 -14.24
N MET A 159 -0.62 1.93 -14.82
CA MET A 159 -1.49 0.79 -15.13
C MET A 159 -0.92 -0.48 -14.51
N GLN A 160 -1.81 -1.44 -14.28
CA GLN A 160 -1.45 -2.79 -13.85
C GLN A 160 -1.58 -3.74 -15.03
N PHE A 161 -0.63 -4.64 -15.18
CA PHE A 161 -0.55 -5.61 -16.25
C PHE A 161 -0.48 -7.03 -15.69
N LEU A 162 -1.22 -7.95 -16.26
CA LEU A 162 -1.12 -9.38 -16.00
C LEU A 162 -0.68 -10.05 -17.31
N LEU A 163 0.42 -10.81 -17.28
CA LEU A 163 0.84 -11.58 -18.42
C LEU A 163 -0.06 -12.80 -18.62
N THR A 164 -0.46 -13.03 -19.87
CA THR A 164 -1.26 -14.19 -20.26
C THR A 164 -0.45 -15.50 -20.27
N ASN A 165 0.88 -15.39 -20.45
CA ASN A 165 1.77 -16.53 -20.32
C ASN A 165 2.32 -16.59 -18.88
N PRO A 166 1.92 -17.55 -18.03
CA PRO A 166 2.33 -17.64 -16.64
C PRO A 166 3.80 -18.02 -16.43
N ASP A 167 4.46 -18.54 -17.46
CA ASP A 167 5.87 -18.97 -17.38
C ASP A 167 6.86 -17.81 -17.56
N VAL A 168 6.38 -16.63 -17.96
CA VAL A 168 7.19 -15.44 -18.15
C VAL A 168 7.17 -14.59 -16.90
N MET A 169 8.34 -14.15 -16.44
CA MET A 169 8.50 -13.27 -15.29
C MET A 169 8.63 -11.80 -15.72
N LEU A 170 8.16 -10.91 -14.86
CA LEU A 170 8.36 -9.47 -14.93
C LEU A 170 9.17 -9.01 -13.71
N TYR A 171 10.05 -8.05 -13.94
CA TYR A 171 10.87 -7.46 -12.88
C TYR A 171 10.65 -5.94 -12.81
N HIS A 172 11.30 -5.18 -13.66
CA HIS A 172 11.15 -3.73 -13.86
C HIS A 172 11.92 -3.31 -15.12
N ASN A 173 11.54 -2.14 -15.66
CA ASN A 173 12.09 -1.55 -16.89
C ASN A 173 11.82 -2.34 -18.18
N GLU A 174 10.98 -3.38 -18.15
CA GLU A 174 10.50 -3.97 -19.41
C GLU A 174 9.66 -2.94 -20.16
N PRO A 175 9.86 -2.80 -21.48
CA PRO A 175 9.07 -1.89 -22.30
C PRO A 175 7.63 -2.40 -22.45
N ILE A 176 6.67 -1.47 -22.36
CA ILE A 176 5.27 -1.72 -22.66
C ILE A 176 5.01 -1.29 -24.08
N LEU A 177 4.55 -2.23 -24.92
CA LEU A 177 4.28 -1.96 -26.33
C LEU A 177 2.79 -2.00 -26.62
N LYS A 178 2.33 -1.05 -27.45
CA LYS A 178 1.01 -1.04 -28.07
C LYS A 178 1.20 -0.96 -29.60
N ASN A 179 0.70 -1.95 -30.34
CA ASN A 179 0.82 -2.02 -31.79
C ASN A 179 2.27 -1.95 -32.33
N GLY A 180 3.25 -2.45 -31.55
CA GLY A 180 4.67 -2.43 -31.89
C GLY A 180 5.43 -1.16 -31.50
N GLU A 181 4.76 -0.15 -30.96
CA GLU A 181 5.37 1.07 -30.45
C GLU A 181 5.53 1.03 -28.92
N ILE A 182 6.64 1.52 -28.41
CA ILE A 182 6.85 1.63 -26.95
C ILE A 182 6.03 2.80 -26.44
N ILE A 183 5.11 2.52 -25.52
CA ILE A 183 4.24 3.50 -24.88
C ILE A 183 4.57 3.72 -23.40
N GLY A 184 5.52 2.99 -22.85
CA GLY A 184 5.91 3.10 -21.44
C GLY A 184 6.84 2.00 -21.00
N TYR A 185 7.06 1.95 -19.67
CA TYR A 185 7.93 0.97 -19.03
C TYR A 185 7.34 0.52 -17.70
N LEU A 186 7.62 -0.73 -17.32
CA LEU A 186 7.28 -1.24 -16.01
C LEU A 186 8.16 -0.59 -14.93
N SER A 187 7.55 -0.18 -13.84
CA SER A 187 8.24 0.28 -12.63
C SER A 187 8.46 -0.84 -11.62
N SER A 188 7.56 -1.83 -11.59
CA SER A 188 7.61 -3.00 -10.71
C SER A 188 7.07 -4.22 -11.42
N GLY A 189 7.62 -5.40 -11.06
CA GLY A 189 7.12 -6.69 -11.53
C GLY A 189 7.35 -7.78 -10.50
N ALA A 190 6.42 -8.71 -10.40
CA ALA A 190 6.52 -9.91 -9.58
C ALA A 190 5.56 -10.99 -10.09
N TYR A 191 5.69 -12.20 -9.56
CA TYR A 191 4.68 -13.23 -9.80
C TYR A 191 3.52 -13.05 -8.83
N GLY A 192 2.31 -12.89 -9.38
CA GLY A 192 1.06 -12.83 -8.63
C GLY A 192 0.53 -14.22 -8.32
N HIS A 193 0.75 -14.71 -7.11
CA HIS A 193 0.38 -16.07 -6.72
C HIS A 193 -1.12 -16.32 -6.72
N THR A 194 -1.92 -15.29 -6.42
CA THR A 194 -3.39 -15.36 -6.46
C THR A 194 -3.91 -15.30 -7.90
N LEU A 195 -3.24 -14.50 -8.76
CA LEU A 195 -3.64 -14.29 -10.15
C LEU A 195 -3.09 -15.38 -11.08
N GLY A 196 -2.08 -16.12 -10.67
CA GLY A 196 -1.49 -17.23 -11.42
C GLY A 196 -0.63 -16.82 -12.60
N GLY A 197 -0.01 -15.64 -12.56
CA GLY A 197 0.87 -15.11 -13.61
C GLY A 197 1.69 -13.93 -13.13
N ALA A 198 2.66 -13.51 -13.95
CA ALA A 198 3.46 -12.33 -13.64
C ALA A 198 2.61 -11.05 -13.75
N VAL A 199 2.70 -10.21 -12.74
CA VAL A 199 1.99 -8.94 -12.62
C VAL A 199 3.00 -7.80 -12.59
N GLY A 200 2.73 -6.73 -13.33
CA GLY A 200 3.56 -5.53 -13.33
C GLY A 200 2.75 -4.27 -13.12
N LEU A 201 3.41 -3.26 -12.59
CA LEU A 201 2.94 -1.87 -12.58
C LEU A 201 3.85 -1.05 -13.48
N GLY A 202 3.29 -0.11 -14.22
CA GLY A 202 4.09 0.77 -15.08
C GLY A 202 3.31 1.96 -15.58
N TYR A 203 4.01 2.98 -15.99
CA TYR A 203 3.40 4.14 -16.63
C TYR A 203 3.31 3.92 -18.13
N ILE A 204 2.18 4.31 -18.69
CA ILE A 204 1.97 4.43 -20.11
C ILE A 204 1.64 5.89 -20.46
N ASP A 205 2.06 6.31 -21.65
CA ASP A 205 1.69 7.61 -22.20
C ASP A 205 0.21 7.60 -22.59
N CYS A 206 -0.54 8.62 -22.14
CA CYS A 206 -1.93 8.83 -22.54
C CYS A 206 -1.97 9.59 -23.86
N LEU A 207 -2.45 8.96 -24.92
CA LEU A 207 -2.73 9.65 -26.17
C LEU A 207 -4.00 10.50 -26.00
N SER A 208 -4.02 11.67 -26.61
CA SER A 208 -4.98 12.74 -26.36
C SER A 208 -6.46 12.40 -26.60
N ASN A 209 -6.79 11.20 -27.05
CA ASN A 209 -8.14 10.74 -27.39
C ASN A 209 -8.48 9.33 -26.85
N GLU A 210 -7.65 8.75 -25.99
CA GLU A 210 -7.91 7.40 -25.47
C GLU A 210 -8.65 7.45 -24.14
N THR A 211 -9.62 6.56 -23.96
CA THR A 211 -10.34 6.31 -22.71
C THR A 211 -9.64 5.23 -21.89
N GLU A 212 -10.09 4.95 -20.66
CA GLU A 212 -9.56 3.86 -19.82
C GLU A 212 -9.81 2.47 -20.41
N GLU A 213 -10.69 2.37 -21.41
CA GLU A 213 -11.08 1.11 -22.06
C GLU A 213 -10.25 0.82 -23.31
N ASP A 214 -9.43 1.76 -23.79
CA ASP A 214 -8.56 1.62 -24.96
C ASP A 214 -7.16 1.13 -24.57
#